data_2d5c40002dc8ce659efcca620f2a8e26
#
_entry.id   2d5c40002dc8ce659efcca620f2a8e26
#
_cell.length_a   1.000
_cell.length_b   1.000
_cell.length_c   1.000
_cell.angle_alpha   90.00
_cell.angle_beta   90.00
_cell.angle_gamma   90.00
#
_symmetry.space_group_name_H-M   'P 1'
#
loop_
_entity.id
_entity.type
_entity.pdbx_description
1 polymer ?
#
loop_
_entity_poly.entity_id
_entity_poly.type
_entity_poly.pdbx_seq_one_letter_code
_entity_poly.pdbx_strand_id
1 'polypeptide(L)'
;MQNTLITIALRGITVLPRMRIYLDMNRPMSIAAATNAQKTNQNVFLVAQKDPSVENPGQEQLEQFGVIAQVKQIIKGPEDSFRVLVTGLQSAKLESIEEYVPNLIARVTVFESEKNDEQEIHL
;
A
#
# COMPACT_ATOMS: atom_id res chain seq x y z
N MET A 1 7.46 -11.97 10.32
CA MET A 1 8.01 -12.31 9.00
C MET A 1 8.19 -11.05 8.16
N GLN A 2 9.33 -10.91 7.53
CA GLN A 2 9.62 -9.73 6.72
C GLN A 2 9.43 -10.02 5.24
N ASN A 3 8.89 -9.05 4.54
CA ASN A 3 8.69 -9.12 3.09
C ASN A 3 9.15 -7.83 2.45
N THR A 4 9.52 -7.93 1.19
CA THR A 4 9.88 -6.77 0.38
C THR A 4 8.77 -6.59 -0.65
N LEU A 5 8.16 -5.41 -0.66
CA LEU A 5 6.95 -5.18 -1.44
C LEU A 5 7.02 -3.85 -2.18
N ILE A 6 6.40 -3.82 -3.35
CA ILE A 6 6.12 -2.58 -4.04
C ILE A 6 5.22 -1.73 -3.13
N THR A 7 5.58 -0.47 -2.97
CA THR A 7 4.95 0.40 -1.97
C THR A 7 4.29 1.58 -2.65
N ILE A 8 3.11 1.93 -2.17
CA ILE A 8 2.37 3.09 -2.65
C ILE A 8 2.12 4.00 -1.45
N ALA A 9 2.59 5.23 -1.55
CA ALA A 9 2.36 6.24 -0.52
C ALA A 9 0.99 6.87 -0.73
N LEU A 10 0.20 6.94 0.34
CA LEU A 10 -1.16 7.46 0.28
C LEU A 10 -1.22 8.87 0.86
N ARG A 11 -2.05 9.71 0.25
CA ARG A 11 -2.24 11.10 0.68
C ARG A 11 -3.63 11.26 1.26
N GLY A 12 -3.67 11.54 2.55
CA GLY A 12 -4.93 11.92 3.20
C GLY A 12 -5.93 10.79 3.40
N ILE A 13 -5.49 9.55 3.24
CA ILE A 13 -6.38 8.41 3.44
C ILE A 13 -5.59 7.26 4.04
N THR A 14 -6.26 6.44 4.83
CA THR A 14 -5.68 5.26 5.45
C THR A 14 -6.52 4.05 5.06
N VAL A 15 -5.84 2.98 4.65
CA VAL A 15 -6.51 1.71 4.34
C VAL A 15 -6.24 0.75 5.49
N LEU A 16 -7.29 0.08 5.92
CA LEU A 16 -7.21 -0.87 7.02
C LEU A 16 -7.36 -2.29 6.49
N PRO A 17 -6.93 -3.29 7.28
CA PRO A 17 -7.16 -4.69 6.88
C PRO A 17 -8.65 -4.94 6.65
N ARG A 18 -8.94 -5.73 5.63
CA ARG A 18 -10.30 -6.09 5.22
C ARG A 18 -11.08 -4.94 4.60
N MET A 19 -10.50 -3.76 4.52
CA MET A 19 -11.14 -2.66 3.85
C MET A 19 -11.02 -2.83 2.34
N ARG A 20 -12.12 -2.58 1.64
CA ARG A 20 -12.14 -2.63 0.19
C ARG A 20 -12.53 -1.26 -0.29
N ILE A 21 -11.65 -0.59 -1.02
CA ILE A 21 -11.84 0.80 -1.34
C ILE A 21 -11.21 1.14 -2.67
N TYR A 22 -11.80 2.12 -3.36
CA TYR A 22 -11.19 2.72 -4.55
C TYR A 22 -10.28 3.87 -4.12
N LEU A 23 -9.08 3.88 -4.65
CA LEU A 23 -8.11 4.95 -4.42
C LEU A 23 -7.94 5.72 -5.72
N ASP A 24 -8.03 7.04 -5.66
CA ASP A 24 -7.75 7.87 -6.81
C ASP A 24 -6.27 8.19 -6.85
N MET A 25 -5.63 7.88 -7.96
CA MET A 25 -4.19 8.07 -8.13
C MET A 25 -3.91 8.93 -9.34
N ASN A 26 -3.09 9.94 -9.16
CA ASN A 26 -2.66 10.78 -10.29
C ASN A 26 -1.15 10.96 -10.33
N ARG A 27 -0.40 10.38 -9.41
CA ARG A 27 1.05 10.42 -9.47
C ARG A 27 1.56 9.28 -10.33
N PRO A 28 2.43 9.57 -11.31
CA PRO A 28 2.92 8.51 -12.20
C PRO A 28 3.56 7.35 -11.46
N MET A 29 4.29 7.62 -10.39
CA MET A 29 4.93 6.55 -9.62
C MET A 29 3.89 5.61 -8.99
N SER A 30 2.83 6.18 -8.42
CA SER A 30 1.78 5.35 -7.80
C SER A 30 1.03 4.52 -8.84
N ILE A 31 0.73 5.13 -9.97
CA ILE A 31 0.04 4.43 -11.06
C ILE A 31 0.90 3.29 -11.59
N ALA A 32 2.18 3.55 -11.80
CA ALA A 32 3.10 2.53 -12.29
C ALA A 32 3.22 1.37 -11.31
N ALA A 33 3.28 1.69 -10.02
CA ALA A 33 3.37 0.66 -8.99
C ALA A 33 2.13 -0.22 -8.97
N ALA A 34 0.95 0.40 -9.01
CA ALA A 34 -0.30 -0.36 -9.01
C ALA A 34 -0.43 -1.22 -10.26
N THR A 35 -0.09 -0.67 -11.42
CA THR A 35 -0.16 -1.40 -12.68
C THR A 35 0.79 -2.60 -12.67
N ASN A 36 2.01 -2.38 -12.20
CA ASN A 36 3.00 -3.44 -12.15
C ASN A 36 2.57 -4.55 -11.20
N ALA A 37 2.04 -4.17 -10.04
CA ALA A 37 1.58 -5.17 -9.06
C ALA A 37 0.43 -5.99 -9.64
N GLN A 38 -0.50 -5.36 -10.34
CA GLN A 38 -1.61 -6.08 -10.92
C GLN A 38 -1.15 -7.04 -12.00
N LYS A 39 -0.24 -6.59 -12.87
CA LYS A 39 0.27 -7.44 -13.95
C LYS A 39 1.01 -8.65 -13.43
N THR A 40 1.73 -8.50 -12.35
CA THR A 40 2.52 -9.60 -11.79
C THR A 40 1.78 -10.35 -10.70
N ASN A 41 0.55 -9.95 -10.42
CA ASN A 41 -0.30 -10.58 -9.40
C ASN A 41 0.38 -10.56 -8.02
N GLN A 42 0.99 -9.43 -7.69
CA GLN A 42 1.67 -9.25 -6.42
C GLN A 42 0.91 -8.30 -5.53
N ASN A 43 1.10 -8.46 -4.22
CA ASN A 43 0.55 -7.52 -3.26
C ASN A 43 1.39 -6.27 -3.19
N VAL A 44 0.79 -5.21 -2.65
CA VAL A 44 1.48 -3.93 -2.44
C VAL A 44 1.41 -3.58 -0.97
N PHE A 45 2.31 -2.69 -0.54
CA PHE A 45 2.27 -2.12 0.79
C PHE A 45 1.74 -0.70 0.66
N LEU A 46 0.62 -0.43 1.31
CA LEU A 46 -0.01 0.88 1.31
C LEU A 46 0.31 1.57 2.63
N VAL A 47 0.93 2.74 2.55
CA VAL A 47 1.34 3.46 3.75
C VAL A 47 1.04 4.94 3.56
N ALA A 48 0.47 5.58 4.58
CA ALA A 48 0.08 6.98 4.49
C ALA A 48 1.29 7.89 4.65
N GLN A 49 1.26 9.03 3.96
CA GLN A 49 2.23 10.09 4.16
C GLN A 49 1.85 10.88 5.39
N LYS A 50 2.86 11.28 6.17
CA LYS A 50 2.60 12.17 7.30
C LYS A 50 2.15 13.54 6.84
N ASP A 51 2.73 14.01 5.73
CA ASP A 51 2.36 15.28 5.11
C ASP A 51 1.92 15.01 3.69
N PRO A 52 0.63 15.14 3.37
CA PRO A 52 0.14 14.83 2.02
C PRO A 52 0.71 15.71 0.92
N SER A 53 1.29 16.86 1.26
CA SER A 53 1.80 17.76 0.25
C SER A 53 3.16 17.38 -0.30
N VAL A 54 3.84 16.41 0.31
CA VAL A 54 5.17 15.99 -0.14
C VAL A 54 5.02 15.15 -1.40
N GLU A 55 5.75 15.54 -2.46
CA GLU A 55 5.65 14.85 -3.75
C GLU A 55 6.34 13.49 -3.74
N ASN A 56 7.56 13.45 -3.24
CA ASN A 56 8.36 12.23 -3.24
C ASN A 56 8.83 11.95 -1.82
N PRO A 57 7.98 11.32 -1.00
CA PRO A 57 8.31 11.13 0.40
C PRO A 57 9.45 10.15 0.60
N GLY A 58 10.35 10.48 1.52
CA GLY A 58 11.32 9.55 2.02
C GLY A 58 10.74 8.75 3.17
N GLN A 59 11.54 7.85 3.71
CA GLN A 59 11.07 6.95 4.75
C GLN A 59 10.54 7.71 5.97
N GLU A 60 11.23 8.76 6.37
CA GLU A 60 10.82 9.50 7.57
C GLU A 60 9.53 10.29 7.36
N GLN A 61 9.07 10.41 6.11
CA GLN A 61 7.85 11.14 5.79
C GLN A 61 6.65 10.21 5.64
N LEU A 62 6.84 8.91 5.88
CA LEU A 62 5.79 7.91 5.83
C LEU A 62 5.46 7.46 7.23
N GLU A 63 4.20 7.06 7.43
CA GLU A 63 3.81 6.50 8.69
C GLU A 63 4.55 5.20 8.95
N GLN A 64 4.63 4.81 10.20
CA GLN A 64 5.35 3.61 10.57
C GLN A 64 4.58 2.34 10.25
N PHE A 65 3.27 2.42 10.22
CA PHE A 65 2.40 1.28 9.99
C PHE A 65 1.55 1.47 8.76
N GLY A 66 1.35 0.40 8.03
CA GLY A 66 0.52 0.40 6.85
C GLY A 66 -0.15 -0.94 6.67
N VAL A 67 -0.59 -1.22 5.45
CA VAL A 67 -1.37 -2.40 5.15
C VAL A 67 -0.86 -3.05 3.87
N ILE A 68 -0.70 -4.36 3.91
CA ILE A 68 -0.46 -5.14 2.71
C ILE A 68 -1.81 -5.33 2.03
N ALA A 69 -1.89 -5.05 0.74
CA ALA A 69 -3.15 -5.06 0.01
C ALA A 69 -2.98 -5.70 -1.35
N GLN A 70 -4.09 -6.13 -1.90
CA GLN A 70 -4.14 -6.67 -3.26
C GLN A 70 -4.82 -5.67 -4.16
N VAL A 71 -4.21 -5.43 -5.34
CA VAL A 71 -4.81 -4.58 -6.36
C VAL A 71 -5.79 -5.42 -7.16
N LYS A 72 -7.06 -5.07 -7.10
CA LYS A 72 -8.12 -5.85 -7.73
C LYS A 72 -8.46 -5.35 -9.12
N GLN A 73 -8.47 -4.02 -9.32
CA GLN A 73 -8.94 -3.44 -10.56
C GLN A 73 -8.35 -2.05 -10.72
N ILE A 74 -8.05 -1.69 -11.97
CA ILE A 74 -7.57 -0.36 -12.29
C ILE A 74 -8.46 0.20 -13.38
N ILE A 75 -9.08 1.36 -13.12
CA ILE A 75 -10.01 2.00 -14.05
C ILE A 75 -9.47 3.39 -14.36
N LYS A 76 -9.43 3.71 -15.65
CA LYS A 76 -8.99 5.04 -16.03
C LYS A 76 -10.04 6.08 -15.63
N GLY A 77 -9.59 7.11 -14.92
CA GLY A 77 -10.44 8.22 -14.53
C GLY A 77 -10.26 9.40 -15.45
N PRO A 78 -10.80 10.55 -15.03
CA PRO A 78 -10.66 11.76 -15.84
C PRO A 78 -9.21 12.26 -15.84
N GLU A 79 -8.87 12.94 -16.94
CA GLU A 79 -7.54 13.49 -17.13
C GLU A 79 -6.49 12.38 -16.99
N ASP A 80 -5.46 12.59 -16.19
CA ASP A 80 -4.40 11.60 -16.04
C ASP A 80 -4.53 10.81 -14.78
N SER A 81 -5.71 10.71 -14.23
CA SER A 81 -5.93 9.97 -12.99
C SER A 81 -6.41 8.54 -13.28
N PHE A 82 -6.23 7.69 -12.28
CA PHE A 82 -6.71 6.31 -12.31
C PHE A 82 -7.38 6.01 -10.99
N ARG A 83 -8.41 5.18 -11.05
CA ARG A 83 -9.10 4.70 -9.87
C ARG A 83 -8.72 3.24 -9.66
N VAL A 84 -8.14 2.95 -8.50
CA VAL A 84 -7.57 1.64 -8.21
C VAL A 84 -8.34 1.00 -7.07
N LEU A 85 -8.94 -0.16 -7.34
CA LEU A 85 -9.65 -0.90 -6.29
C LEU A 85 -8.66 -1.79 -5.58
N VAL A 86 -8.56 -1.63 -4.27
CA VAL A 86 -7.67 -2.43 -3.43
C VAL A 86 -8.45 -3.08 -2.31
N THR A 87 -7.94 -4.22 -1.84
CA THR A 87 -8.46 -4.90 -0.66
C THR A 87 -7.32 -5.06 0.32
N GLY A 88 -7.49 -4.51 1.52
CA GLY A 88 -6.51 -4.65 2.58
C GLY A 88 -6.49 -6.08 3.09
N LEU A 89 -5.30 -6.60 3.33
CA LEU A 89 -5.12 -7.98 3.78
C LEU A 89 -4.60 -8.05 5.20
N GLN A 90 -3.46 -7.44 5.46
CA GLN A 90 -2.80 -7.53 6.76
C GLN A 90 -2.09 -6.24 7.09
N SER A 91 -2.06 -5.92 8.38
CA SER A 91 -1.25 -4.80 8.85
C SER A 91 0.23 -5.18 8.80
N ALA A 92 1.06 -4.18 8.58
CA ALA A 92 2.49 -4.39 8.55
C ALA A 92 3.22 -3.14 9.01
N LYS A 93 4.42 -3.33 9.51
CA LYS A 93 5.27 -2.24 9.96
C LYS A 93 6.31 -1.94 8.90
N LEU A 94 6.49 -0.67 8.59
CA LEU A 94 7.53 -0.23 7.67
C LEU A 94 8.88 -0.33 8.38
N GLU A 95 9.76 -1.16 7.85
CA GLU A 95 11.10 -1.28 8.41
C GLU A 95 12.09 -0.37 7.69
N SER A 96 12.10 -0.42 6.36
CA SER A 96 13.00 0.43 5.61
C SER A 96 12.52 0.52 4.16
N ILE A 97 12.87 1.62 3.50
CA ILE A 97 12.68 1.74 2.06
C ILE A 97 13.95 1.23 1.40
N GLU A 98 13.82 0.20 0.60
CA GLU A 98 14.96 -0.44 -0.05
C GLU A 98 15.30 0.19 -1.38
N GLU A 99 14.29 0.66 -2.11
CA GLU A 99 14.47 1.29 -3.41
C GLU A 99 13.48 2.43 -3.57
N TYR A 100 13.90 3.45 -4.32
CA TYR A 100 13.03 4.59 -4.62
C TYR A 100 12.69 4.67 -6.10
N VAL A 101 13.54 4.18 -6.96
CA VAL A 101 13.39 4.30 -8.42
C VAL A 101 13.61 2.93 -9.02
N PRO A 102 12.78 2.47 -9.95
CA PRO A 102 11.60 3.13 -10.53
C PRO A 102 10.39 3.14 -9.62
N ASN A 103 10.34 2.30 -8.60
CA ASN A 103 9.22 2.22 -7.66
C ASN A 103 9.75 2.24 -6.24
N LEU A 104 8.90 2.68 -5.32
CA LEU A 104 9.20 2.49 -3.91
C LEU A 104 9.12 1.00 -3.59
N ILE A 105 10.17 0.48 -2.98
CA ILE A 105 10.19 -0.90 -2.51
C ILE A 105 10.51 -0.85 -1.02
N ALA A 106 9.63 -1.38 -0.21
CA ALA A 106 9.79 -1.35 1.23
C ALA A 106 9.96 -2.75 1.79
N ARG A 107 10.78 -2.84 2.82
CA ARG A 107 10.82 -4.03 3.65
C ARG A 107 9.89 -3.81 4.82
N VAL A 108 8.99 -4.76 5.04
CA VAL A 108 7.95 -4.63 6.05
C VAL A 108 7.91 -5.89 6.89
N THR A 109 7.44 -5.74 8.12
CA THR A 109 7.18 -6.86 9.01
C THR A 109 5.67 -7.05 9.11
N VAL A 110 5.22 -8.23 8.76
CA VAL A 110 3.79 -8.56 8.76
C VAL A 110 3.38 -8.93 10.17
N PHE A 111 2.25 -8.38 10.60
CA PHE A 111 1.67 -8.73 11.89
C PHE A 111 0.83 -9.98 11.72
N GLU A 112 1.22 -11.05 12.36
CA GLU A 112 0.52 -12.31 12.22
C GLU A 112 -0.57 -12.49 13.25
N SER A 113 -0.61 -11.64 14.23
CA SER A 113 -1.55 -11.82 15.33
C SER A 113 -2.99 -11.75 14.89
N GLU A 114 -3.27 -11.07 13.80
CA GLU A 114 -4.64 -10.96 13.33
C GLU A 114 -5.23 -12.30 12.95
N LYS A 115 -4.42 -13.22 12.52
CA LYS A 115 -4.94 -14.51 12.10
C LYS A 115 -5.34 -15.38 13.27
N ASN A 116 -4.88 -15.03 14.43
CA ASN A 116 -5.13 -15.84 15.61
C ASN A 116 -6.39 -15.50 16.29
N ASP A 117 -6.81 -14.59 16.02
CA ASP A 117 -7.94 -14.19 16.74
C ASP A 117 -9.13 -14.71 16.19
N GLU A 118 -8.35 -14.96 16.03
CA GLU A 118 -9.14 -15.33 15.81
C GLU A 118 -9.75 -16.03 15.91
N GLN A 119 -9.13 -16.15 16.20
CA GLN A 119 -9.52 -16.88 16.55
C GLN A 119 -10.21 -16.92 16.99
N GLU A 120 -9.63 -16.53 17.33
CA GLU A 120 -10.25 -16.63 17.94
C GLU A 120 -11.16 -16.36 17.89
N ILE A 121 -10.85 -16.14 17.76
CA ILE A 121 -11.63 -16.05 17.95
C ILE A 121 -12.46 -16.15 17.82
N HIS A 122 -12.30 -15.97 17.99
CA HIS A 122 -13.03 -16.22 18.15
C HIS A 122 -13.80 -16.15 18.20
N LEU A 123 -13.55 -15.93 18.30
CA LEU A 123 -14.21 -16.06 18.66
C LEU A 123 -14.94 -16.20 18.64
#